data_6596a25036a91915ecbfdaf286d815dc
#
_entry.id   6596a25036a91915ecbfdaf286d815dc
#
_cell.length_a   1.000
_cell.length_b   1.000
_cell.length_c   1.000
_cell.angle_alpha   90.00
_cell.angle_beta   90.00
_cell.angle_gamma   90.00
#
_symmetry.space_group_name_H-M   'P 1'
#
loop_
_entity.id
_entity.type
_entity.pdbx_description
1 polymer ?
#
loop_
_entity_poly.entity_id
_entity_poly.type
_entity_poly.pdbx_seq_one_letter_code
_entity_poly.pdbx_strand_id
1 'polypeptide(L)'
;KRSLSICDSLIIAVAENNDKNPLFSTNERIELIEGAVNYSKELLKKSSSIQVKLFNNLLIDFAKQHSVSMIVRGLRAVSDFDYEFQMAGMNSRLNPNIETVFLMASETNQFIASRFVKEVASLGGDVSSFVPKNVNIEIIKKFNLIK
;
A
#
# COMPACT_ATOMS: atom_id res chain seq x y z
N LYS A 1 -8.32 3.66 5.14
CA LYS A 1 -9.41 4.24 5.94
C LYS A 1 -8.95 5.49 6.68
N ARG A 2 -7.94 5.39 7.58
CA ARG A 2 -7.46 6.51 8.39
C ARG A 2 -6.97 7.70 7.56
N SER A 3 -6.35 7.47 6.42
CA SER A 3 -5.96 8.55 5.50
C SER A 3 -7.17 9.39 5.04
N LEU A 4 -8.32 8.74 4.77
CA LEU A 4 -9.55 9.42 4.36
C LEU A 4 -10.25 10.23 5.47
N SER A 5 -9.72 10.22 6.69
CA SER A 5 -10.19 11.13 7.75
C SER A 5 -9.37 12.43 7.82
N ILE A 6 -8.29 12.52 7.05
CA ILE A 6 -7.39 13.67 7.00
C ILE A 6 -7.23 14.25 5.57
N CYS A 7 -7.96 13.74 4.59
CA CYS A 7 -7.98 14.25 3.22
C CYS A 7 -9.34 14.01 2.56
N ASP A 8 -9.68 14.85 1.58
CA ASP A 8 -10.94 14.74 0.82
C ASP A 8 -10.86 13.68 -0.28
N SER A 9 -9.68 13.50 -0.87
CA SER A 9 -9.41 12.50 -1.89
C SER A 9 -8.08 11.80 -1.64
N LEU A 10 -7.98 10.55 -2.10
CA LEU A 10 -6.82 9.69 -1.88
C LEU A 10 -6.38 9.04 -3.20
N ILE A 11 -5.11 9.18 -3.52
CA ILE A 11 -4.47 8.37 -4.55
C ILE A 11 -3.66 7.27 -3.87
N ILE A 12 -3.97 6.02 -4.17
CA ILE A 12 -3.15 4.87 -3.80
C ILE A 12 -2.12 4.68 -4.90
N ALA A 13 -0.90 5.13 -4.65
CA ALA A 13 0.18 5.08 -5.62
C ALA A 13 0.87 3.71 -5.60
N VAL A 14 0.88 3.04 -6.74
CA VAL A 14 1.51 1.73 -6.95
C VAL A 14 2.81 1.94 -7.72
N ALA A 15 3.96 1.72 -7.06
CA ALA A 15 5.25 1.82 -7.71
C ALA A 15 5.47 0.65 -8.67
N GLU A 16 5.92 0.94 -9.89
CA GLU A 16 6.46 -0.05 -10.80
C GLU A 16 7.89 -0.41 -10.34
N ASN A 17 7.99 -1.42 -9.49
CA ASN A 17 9.29 -1.83 -8.94
C ASN A 17 9.52 -3.31 -9.25
N ASN A 18 10.30 -3.58 -10.29
CA ASN A 18 10.61 -4.94 -10.74
C ASN A 18 11.78 -5.57 -9.95
N ASP A 19 12.62 -4.74 -9.31
CA ASP A 19 13.84 -5.22 -8.61
C ASP A 19 13.54 -6.02 -7.34
N LYS A 20 12.35 -5.86 -6.75
CA LYS A 20 11.93 -6.56 -5.52
C LYS A 20 11.28 -7.92 -5.76
N ASN A 21 11.24 -8.40 -7.01
CA ASN A 21 10.59 -9.66 -7.40
C ASN A 21 9.22 -9.87 -6.69
N PRO A 22 8.24 -9.01 -6.97
CA PRO A 22 6.95 -9.03 -6.30
C PRO A 22 6.16 -10.29 -6.70
N LEU A 23 5.36 -10.85 -5.79
CA LEU A 23 4.50 -12.01 -6.05
C LEU A 23 3.46 -11.73 -7.15
N PHE A 24 2.96 -10.51 -7.18
CA PHE A 24 1.96 -10.04 -8.14
C PHE A 24 2.57 -9.01 -9.07
N SER A 25 2.26 -9.12 -10.36
CA SER A 25 2.59 -8.09 -11.35
C SER A 25 1.97 -6.74 -10.98
N THR A 26 2.41 -5.69 -11.64
CA THR A 26 1.89 -4.34 -11.37
C THR A 26 0.38 -4.24 -11.61
N ASN A 27 -0.12 -4.84 -12.71
CA ASN A 27 -1.56 -4.84 -13.01
C ASN A 27 -2.34 -5.64 -11.97
N GLU A 28 -1.88 -6.84 -11.61
CA GLU A 28 -2.51 -7.63 -10.54
C GLU A 28 -2.56 -6.85 -9.21
N ARG A 29 -1.52 -6.09 -8.87
CA ARG A 29 -1.52 -5.26 -7.65
C ARG A 29 -2.58 -4.16 -7.69
N ILE A 30 -2.76 -3.51 -8.84
CA ILE A 30 -3.81 -2.49 -9.03
C ILE A 30 -5.19 -3.13 -8.84
N GLU A 31 -5.48 -4.21 -9.55
CA GLU A 31 -6.76 -4.95 -9.46
C GLU A 31 -7.05 -5.42 -8.03
N LEU A 32 -6.05 -5.93 -7.33
CA LEU A 32 -6.18 -6.37 -5.94
C LEU A 32 -6.49 -5.22 -4.98
N ILE A 33 -5.89 -4.06 -5.18
CA ILE A 33 -6.15 -2.86 -4.37
C ILE A 33 -7.57 -2.35 -4.65
N GLU A 34 -7.97 -2.23 -5.91
CA GLU A 34 -9.32 -1.81 -6.30
C GLU A 34 -10.37 -2.77 -5.75
N GLY A 35 -10.13 -4.08 -5.86
CA GLY A 35 -10.97 -5.10 -5.27
C GLY A 35 -11.07 -4.94 -3.75
N ALA A 36 -9.96 -4.72 -3.04
CA ALA A 36 -9.98 -4.53 -1.59
C ALA A 36 -10.74 -3.26 -1.16
N VAL A 37 -10.68 -2.17 -1.94
CA VAL A 37 -11.47 -0.95 -1.72
C VAL A 37 -12.97 -1.26 -1.88
N ASN A 38 -13.35 -1.96 -2.94
CA ASN A 38 -14.74 -2.30 -3.25
C ASN A 38 -15.35 -3.30 -2.27
N TYR A 39 -14.58 -4.23 -1.73
CA TYR A 39 -15.04 -5.17 -0.69
C TYR A 39 -15.29 -4.52 0.67
N SER A 40 -14.68 -3.38 0.94
CA SER A 40 -14.88 -2.66 2.20
C SER A 40 -16.13 -1.79 2.14
N LYS A 41 -17.21 -2.20 2.81
CA LYS A 41 -18.46 -1.41 2.89
C LYS A 41 -18.25 0.05 3.32
N GLU A 42 -17.23 0.31 4.13
CA GLU A 42 -16.89 1.65 4.60
C GLU A 42 -16.14 2.47 3.54
N LEU A 43 -15.20 1.84 2.82
CA LEU A 43 -14.46 2.48 1.73
C LEU A 43 -15.33 2.67 0.50
N LEU A 44 -16.26 1.75 0.23
CA LEU A 44 -17.19 1.85 -0.90
C LEU A 44 -18.02 3.14 -0.86
N LYS A 45 -18.40 3.61 0.34
CA LYS A 45 -19.13 4.88 0.50
C LYS A 45 -18.29 6.11 0.08
N LYS A 46 -16.97 5.96 0.04
CA LYS A 46 -15.99 7.00 -0.35
C LYS A 46 -15.20 6.61 -1.61
N SER A 47 -15.65 5.60 -2.35
CA SER A 47 -14.90 5.07 -3.51
C SER A 47 -14.66 6.11 -4.60
N SER A 48 -15.60 7.05 -4.79
CA SER A 48 -15.43 8.15 -5.75
C SER A 48 -14.28 9.11 -5.42
N SER A 49 -13.81 9.11 -4.17
CA SER A 49 -12.67 9.92 -3.72
C SER A 49 -11.37 9.11 -3.65
N ILE A 50 -11.37 7.83 -4.05
CA ILE A 50 -10.20 6.96 -4.06
C ILE A 50 -9.83 6.61 -5.49
N GLN A 51 -8.57 6.84 -5.86
CA GLN A 51 -8.01 6.44 -7.15
C GLN A 51 -6.81 5.52 -6.91
N VAL A 52 -6.63 4.50 -7.75
CA VAL A 52 -5.42 3.68 -7.76
C VAL A 52 -4.63 4.03 -9.01
N LYS A 53 -3.37 4.42 -8.85
CA LYS A 53 -2.52 4.87 -9.98
C LYS A 53 -1.15 4.25 -9.91
N LEU A 54 -0.65 3.87 -11.08
CA LEU A 54 0.72 3.44 -11.29
C LEU A 54 1.64 4.65 -11.36
N PHE A 55 2.87 4.51 -10.86
CA PHE A 55 3.97 5.43 -11.14
C PHE A 55 5.30 4.68 -11.27
N ASN A 56 6.20 5.24 -12.10
CA ASN A 56 7.53 4.71 -12.38
C ASN A 56 8.63 5.79 -12.35
N ASN A 57 8.28 6.96 -11.85
CA ASN A 57 9.18 8.11 -11.68
C ASN A 57 9.38 8.41 -10.18
N LEU A 58 10.00 9.55 -9.87
CA LEU A 58 10.11 9.99 -8.49
C LEU A 58 8.72 10.23 -7.87
N LEU A 59 8.51 9.77 -6.64
CA LEU A 59 7.25 9.94 -5.92
C LEU A 59 6.82 11.42 -5.83
N ILE A 60 7.76 12.33 -5.67
CA ILE A 60 7.52 13.78 -5.62
C ILE A 60 7.02 14.31 -6.98
N ASP A 61 7.58 13.85 -8.09
CA ASP A 61 7.13 14.26 -9.43
C ASP A 61 5.73 13.74 -9.71
N PHE A 62 5.46 12.47 -9.34
CA PHE A 62 4.12 11.91 -9.42
C PHE A 62 3.12 12.70 -8.57
N ALA A 63 3.46 13.04 -7.33
CA ALA A 63 2.61 13.82 -6.45
C ALA A 63 2.33 15.22 -7.03
N LYS A 64 3.35 15.89 -7.58
CA LYS A 64 3.21 17.17 -8.27
C LYS A 64 2.30 17.09 -9.50
N GLN A 65 2.47 16.07 -10.35
CA GLN A 65 1.64 15.85 -11.55
C GLN A 65 0.15 15.69 -11.21
N HIS A 66 -0.15 15.17 -10.02
CA HIS A 66 -1.51 14.95 -9.55
C HIS A 66 -2.01 16.01 -8.55
N SER A 67 -1.29 17.12 -8.41
CA SER A 67 -1.65 18.21 -7.48
C SER A 67 -1.86 17.71 -6.04
N VAL A 68 -1.06 16.73 -5.61
CA VAL A 68 -1.09 16.17 -4.27
C VAL A 68 -0.33 17.10 -3.33
N SER A 69 -0.95 17.49 -2.22
CA SER A 69 -0.34 18.34 -1.18
C SER A 69 0.26 17.53 -0.02
N MET A 70 -0.09 16.23 0.09
CA MET A 70 0.31 15.43 1.24
C MET A 70 0.59 13.97 0.82
N ILE A 71 1.73 13.45 1.23
CA ILE A 71 2.09 12.03 1.11
C ILE A 71 1.84 11.36 2.46
N VAL A 72 1.01 10.30 2.47
CA VAL A 72 0.75 9.52 3.69
C VAL A 72 1.56 8.23 3.66
N ARG A 73 2.35 8.03 4.72
CA ARG A 73 3.17 6.84 4.92
C ARG A 73 2.77 6.10 6.18
N GLY A 74 2.86 4.76 6.16
CA GLY A 74 2.59 3.92 7.32
C GLY A 74 3.88 3.59 8.08
N LEU A 75 3.86 3.67 9.40
CA LEU A 75 4.93 3.20 10.27
C LEU A 75 4.43 2.00 11.08
N ARG A 76 5.18 0.90 11.06
CA ARG A 76 4.85 -0.34 11.78
C ARG A 76 5.77 -0.58 12.97
N ALA A 77 7.05 -0.33 12.79
CA ALA A 77 8.07 -0.57 13.79
C ALA A 77 9.16 0.51 13.73
N VAL A 78 10.00 0.55 14.76
CA VAL A 78 11.15 1.48 14.83
C VAL A 78 12.08 1.29 13.62
N SER A 79 12.26 0.05 13.14
CA SER A 79 13.06 -0.25 11.95
C SER A 79 12.56 0.40 10.65
N ASP A 80 11.26 0.67 10.55
CA ASP A 80 10.69 1.38 9.39
C ASP A 80 10.98 2.88 9.49
N PHE A 81 11.09 3.42 10.72
CA PHE A 81 11.15 4.84 10.97
C PHE A 81 12.39 5.50 10.34
N ASP A 82 13.56 4.92 10.50
CA ASP A 82 14.80 5.52 9.99
C ASP A 82 14.76 5.71 8.47
N TYR A 83 14.30 4.69 7.75
CA TYR A 83 14.16 4.76 6.30
C TYR A 83 13.10 5.78 5.89
N GLU A 84 11.92 5.75 6.50
CA GLU A 84 10.80 6.63 6.16
C GLU A 84 11.13 8.09 6.53
N PHE A 85 11.83 8.33 7.63
CA PHE A 85 12.31 9.66 8.04
C PHE A 85 13.30 10.24 7.04
N GLN A 86 14.28 9.45 6.60
CA GLN A 86 15.25 9.88 5.58
C GLN A 86 14.53 10.20 4.26
N MET A 87 13.59 9.36 3.84
CA MET A 87 12.80 9.59 2.64
C MET A 87 11.93 10.85 2.73
N ALA A 88 11.32 11.11 3.89
CA ALA A 88 10.56 12.35 4.11
C ALA A 88 11.47 13.59 4.00
N GLY A 89 12.66 13.54 4.59
CA GLY A 89 13.65 14.61 4.47
C GLY A 89 14.09 14.86 3.02
N MET A 90 14.31 13.80 2.25
CA MET A 90 14.62 13.90 0.82
C MET A 90 13.44 14.49 0.03
N ASN A 91 12.23 14.02 0.27
CA ASN A 91 11.03 14.52 -0.38
C ASN A 91 10.80 16.01 -0.10
N SER A 92 10.95 16.45 1.15
CA SER A 92 10.82 17.85 1.55
C SER A 92 11.85 18.77 0.86
N ARG A 93 13.08 18.27 0.64
CA ARG A 93 14.10 19.01 -0.12
C ARG A 93 13.78 19.11 -1.60
N LEU A 94 13.19 18.06 -2.19
CA LEU A 94 12.80 18.06 -3.60
C LEU A 94 11.58 18.94 -3.87
N ASN A 95 10.62 18.96 -2.94
CA ASN A 95 9.46 19.86 -3.01
C ASN A 95 8.92 20.18 -1.60
N PRO A 96 9.22 21.37 -1.05
CA PRO A 96 8.77 21.75 0.28
C PRO A 96 7.27 22.01 0.42
N ASN A 97 6.52 22.06 -0.71
CA ASN A 97 5.07 22.25 -0.70
C ASN A 97 4.29 20.95 -0.57
N ILE A 98 4.97 19.80 -0.56
CA ILE A 98 4.34 18.47 -0.37
C ILE A 98 4.77 17.92 0.97
N GLU A 99 3.83 17.86 1.92
CA GLU A 99 4.10 17.39 3.28
C GLU A 99 4.06 15.85 3.34
N THR A 100 4.91 15.28 4.19
CA THR A 100 4.87 13.83 4.49
C THR A 100 4.30 13.59 5.88
N VAL A 101 3.17 12.87 5.94
CA VAL A 101 2.46 12.54 7.17
C VAL A 101 2.60 11.05 7.48
N PHE A 102 2.95 10.73 8.70
CA PHE A 102 3.08 9.36 9.18
C PHE A 102 1.85 8.91 9.96
N LEU A 103 1.32 7.75 9.60
CA LEU A 103 0.27 7.08 10.36
C LEU A 103 0.82 5.79 10.96
N MET A 104 0.82 5.68 12.29
CA MET A 104 1.21 4.45 12.96
C MET A 104 0.25 3.31 12.59
N ALA A 105 0.77 2.12 12.30
CA ALA A 105 -0.06 0.94 12.12
C ALA A 105 -0.86 0.64 13.40
N SER A 106 -2.03 0.04 13.24
CA SER A 106 -2.77 -0.46 14.40
C SER A 106 -2.01 -1.62 15.05
N GLU A 107 -2.23 -1.84 16.31
CA GLU A 107 -1.60 -2.92 17.09
C GLU A 107 -1.76 -4.28 16.41
N THR A 108 -2.92 -4.55 15.82
CA THR A 108 -3.19 -5.79 15.08
C THR A 108 -2.44 -5.93 13.76
N ASN A 109 -1.97 -4.84 13.16
CA ASN A 109 -1.35 -4.84 11.83
C ASN A 109 0.16 -4.55 11.85
N GLN A 110 0.72 -4.16 12.98
CA GLN A 110 2.13 -3.76 13.06
C GLN A 110 3.12 -4.89 12.74
N PHE A 111 2.73 -6.13 13.00
CA PHE A 111 3.57 -7.31 12.74
C PHE A 111 3.40 -7.89 11.33
N ILE A 112 2.40 -7.41 10.57
CA ILE A 112 2.11 -7.92 9.22
C ILE A 112 3.09 -7.30 8.23
N ALA A 113 3.98 -8.13 7.68
CA ALA A 113 4.87 -7.75 6.59
C ALA A 113 4.67 -8.69 5.40
N SER A 114 4.69 -8.13 4.18
CA SER A 114 4.45 -8.90 2.96
C SER A 114 5.42 -10.07 2.77
N ARG A 115 6.66 -9.95 3.25
CA ARG A 115 7.64 -11.06 3.21
C ARG A 115 7.17 -12.26 4.02
N PHE A 116 6.66 -12.03 5.25
CA PHE A 116 6.17 -13.10 6.11
C PHE A 116 4.88 -13.72 5.58
N VAL A 117 3.97 -12.91 5.05
CA VAL A 117 2.75 -13.41 4.41
C VAL A 117 3.11 -14.34 3.23
N LYS A 118 4.07 -13.94 2.39
CA LYS A 118 4.55 -14.77 1.27
C LYS A 118 5.20 -16.06 1.76
N GLU A 119 6.03 -15.98 2.78
CA GLU A 119 6.73 -17.14 3.36
C GLU A 119 5.73 -18.14 3.93
N VAL A 120 4.80 -17.70 4.78
CA VAL A 120 3.76 -18.56 5.36
C VAL A 120 2.92 -19.21 4.25
N ALA A 121 2.48 -18.44 3.26
CA ALA A 121 1.68 -18.97 2.15
C ALA A 121 2.45 -19.97 1.31
N SER A 122 3.74 -19.74 1.01
CA SER A 122 4.57 -20.66 0.22
C SER A 122 4.75 -22.03 0.89
N LEU A 123 4.64 -22.08 2.22
CA LEU A 123 4.68 -23.29 3.03
C LEU A 123 3.29 -23.92 3.27
N GLY A 124 2.24 -23.40 2.63
CA GLY A 124 0.87 -23.91 2.75
C GLY A 124 0.11 -23.42 4.00
N GLY A 125 0.64 -22.43 4.72
CA GLY A 125 -0.02 -21.85 5.90
C GLY A 125 -1.19 -20.93 5.50
N ASP A 126 -2.19 -20.83 6.38
CA ASP A 126 -3.34 -19.95 6.20
C ASP A 126 -2.96 -18.48 6.46
N VAL A 127 -3.16 -17.62 5.46
CA VAL A 127 -2.90 -16.18 5.53
C VAL A 127 -4.17 -15.34 5.48
N SER A 128 -5.35 -15.96 5.59
CA SER A 128 -6.65 -15.29 5.44
C SER A 128 -6.90 -14.18 6.46
N SER A 129 -6.29 -14.26 7.64
CA SER A 129 -6.38 -13.24 8.70
C SER A 129 -5.44 -12.05 8.50
N PHE A 130 -4.46 -12.15 7.58
CA PHE A 130 -3.42 -11.13 7.38
C PHE A 130 -3.67 -10.26 6.16
N VAL A 131 -4.54 -10.69 5.24
CA VAL A 131 -4.77 -10.02 3.96
C VAL A 131 -6.27 -9.90 3.64
N PRO A 132 -6.69 -8.95 2.78
CA PRO A 132 -8.06 -8.90 2.28
C PRO A 132 -8.46 -10.20 1.57
N LYS A 133 -9.75 -10.52 1.60
CA LYS A 133 -10.30 -11.78 1.06
C LYS A 133 -9.92 -12.01 -0.42
N ASN A 134 -10.03 -10.99 -1.27
CA ASN A 134 -9.64 -11.09 -2.67
C ASN A 134 -8.14 -11.36 -2.84
N VAL A 135 -7.29 -10.76 -2.00
CA VAL A 135 -5.84 -11.01 -2.00
C VAL A 135 -5.53 -12.44 -1.58
N ASN A 136 -6.22 -12.96 -0.55
CA ASN A 136 -6.04 -14.34 -0.11
C ASN A 136 -6.34 -15.36 -1.23
N ILE A 137 -7.43 -15.14 -1.97
CA ILE A 137 -7.80 -16.01 -3.11
C ILE A 137 -6.66 -16.05 -4.13
N GLU A 138 -6.09 -14.92 -4.51
CA GLU A 138 -5.04 -14.86 -5.52
C GLU A 138 -3.69 -15.41 -4.99
N ILE A 139 -3.39 -15.27 -3.70
CA ILE A 139 -2.24 -15.92 -3.07
C ILE A 139 -2.35 -17.44 -3.18
N ILE A 140 -3.53 -18.00 -2.85
CA ILE A 140 -3.79 -19.44 -2.94
C ILE A 140 -3.57 -19.94 -4.37
N LYS A 141 -4.07 -19.22 -5.37
CA LYS A 141 -3.86 -19.55 -6.80
C LYS A 141 -2.38 -19.52 -7.18
N LYS A 142 -1.66 -18.44 -6.80
CA LYS A 142 -0.24 -18.24 -7.16
C LYS A 142 0.66 -19.35 -6.62
N PHE A 143 0.37 -19.87 -5.44
CA PHE A 143 1.14 -20.97 -4.84
C PHE A 143 0.56 -22.35 -5.14
N ASN A 144 -0.48 -22.46 -5.99
CA ASN A 144 -1.16 -23.73 -6.31
C ASN A 144 -1.62 -24.51 -5.06
N LEU A 145 -2.11 -23.78 -4.04
CA LEU A 145 -2.56 -24.35 -2.77
C LEU A 145 -4.00 -24.90 -2.82
N ILE A 146 -4.62 -24.90 -3.99
CA ILE A 146 -5.92 -25.58 -4.23
C ILE A 146 -5.62 -27.05 -4.40
N LYS A 147 -5.97 -27.85 -3.40
CA LYS A 147 -6.03 -29.31 -3.50
C LYS A 147 -7.36 -29.73 -4.11
#